data_e4372d97678acdbbd65e7bda816c7708
#
_entry.id   e4372d97678acdbbd65e7bda816c7708
#
_cell.length_a   1.000
_cell.length_b   1.000
_cell.length_c   1.000
_cell.angle_alpha   90.00
_cell.angle_beta   90.00
_cell.angle_gamma   90.00
#
_symmetry.space_group_name_H-M   'P 1'
#
loop_
_entity.id
_entity.type
_entity.pdbx_description
1 polymer ?
#
loop_
_entity_poly.entity_id
_entity_poly.type
_entity_poly.pdbx_seq_one_letter_code
_entity_poly.pdbx_strand_id
1 'polypeptide(L)'
;VPDMPRVSTAAEWQAKDSEYRRNILDKVVFRGEAAKWRDTPLRVEWSDTIEGLPGYRIRKLRFEAVPGWWIPALLYEPTKLSGKRPVVLNVNGHDGKGKAADYKQIRCINQAKRGMIALNVEWIGMGQFASRMSHYQMNQMDLCGTAGIAPFFLNMSKGLDILLAHPNADPTRVAVAGLSGGGWQTIFISSLDERVTLANPVAGYSSFKTRARHGMDLGDSEQTPNDLALYADYTHLTAMLANRSALLTNNAYDKCCFTAGHALPPLIEAAAPIFSLHGRRDFLRTHINFKPGTHNFGVDNRQQLYRFIGDVFYPDDKDFNRDEILSEKEIKTYDQLIVPLPKDNQTFNTIALGLIKNLPKPQIG
;
A
#
# COMPACT_ATOMS: atom_id res chain seq x y z
N VAL A 1 -6.88 -18.34 -13.54
CA VAL A 1 -6.04 -17.13 -13.65
C VAL A 1 -5.78 -16.85 -15.11
N PRO A 2 -6.06 -15.66 -15.64
CA PRO A 2 -5.76 -15.32 -17.03
C PRO A 2 -4.26 -15.37 -17.30
N ASP A 3 -3.89 -15.69 -18.53
CA ASP A 3 -2.51 -15.57 -18.98
C ASP A 3 -2.17 -14.11 -19.33
N MET A 4 -0.88 -13.77 -19.23
CA MET A 4 -0.41 -12.46 -19.69
C MET A 4 -0.74 -12.27 -21.18
N PRO A 5 -1.33 -11.14 -21.58
CA PRO A 5 -1.69 -10.90 -22.96
C PRO A 5 -0.43 -10.72 -23.83
N ARG A 6 -0.51 -11.20 -25.06
CA ARG A 6 0.51 -10.92 -26.07
C ARG A 6 0.20 -9.56 -26.68
N VAL A 7 1.06 -8.60 -26.43
CA VAL A 7 0.97 -7.23 -26.95
C VAL A 7 2.30 -6.83 -27.58
N SER A 8 2.25 -6.02 -28.61
CA SER A 8 3.42 -5.61 -29.40
C SER A 8 3.72 -4.10 -29.26
N THR A 9 2.78 -3.34 -28.74
CA THR A 9 2.90 -1.88 -28.58
C THR A 9 2.45 -1.41 -27.20
N ALA A 10 2.94 -0.25 -26.77
CA ALA A 10 2.51 0.39 -25.54
C ALA A 10 1.01 0.73 -25.57
N ALA A 11 0.46 1.10 -26.74
CA ALA A 11 -0.97 1.41 -26.89
C ALA A 11 -1.86 0.17 -26.70
N GLU A 12 -1.48 -0.98 -27.24
CA GLU A 12 -2.19 -2.25 -27.00
C GLU A 12 -2.17 -2.62 -25.51
N TRP A 13 -1.04 -2.44 -24.83
CA TRP A 13 -0.95 -2.66 -23.41
C TRP A 13 -1.84 -1.69 -22.63
N GLN A 14 -1.82 -0.40 -22.97
CA GLN A 14 -2.63 0.61 -22.27
C GLN A 14 -4.13 0.30 -22.33
N ALA A 15 -4.62 -0.25 -23.44
CA ALA A 15 -6.00 -0.71 -23.56
C ALA A 15 -6.29 -1.86 -22.60
N LYS A 16 -5.37 -2.84 -22.49
CA LYS A 16 -5.48 -3.96 -21.55
C LYS A 16 -5.35 -3.51 -20.10
N ASP A 17 -4.41 -2.65 -19.78
CA ASP A 17 -4.25 -2.05 -18.45
C ASP A 17 -5.55 -1.38 -17.97
N SER A 18 -6.16 -0.56 -18.84
CA SER A 18 -7.42 0.10 -18.54
C SER A 18 -8.59 -0.90 -18.36
N GLU A 19 -8.61 -1.99 -19.11
CA GLU A 19 -9.58 -3.08 -18.97
C GLU A 19 -9.39 -3.81 -17.62
N TYR A 20 -8.17 -4.20 -17.27
CA TYR A 20 -7.86 -4.85 -15.99
C TYR A 20 -8.26 -3.96 -14.82
N ARG A 21 -7.84 -2.71 -14.84
CA ARG A 21 -8.14 -1.74 -13.76
C ARG A 21 -9.64 -1.61 -13.56
N ARG A 22 -10.38 -1.37 -14.62
CA ARG A 22 -11.85 -1.27 -14.55
C ARG A 22 -12.46 -2.55 -14.00
N ASN A 23 -12.10 -3.73 -14.53
CA ASN A 23 -12.66 -4.99 -14.07
C ASN A 23 -12.36 -5.25 -12.59
N ILE A 24 -11.14 -4.99 -12.13
CA ILE A 24 -10.76 -5.18 -10.72
C ILE A 24 -11.52 -4.20 -9.84
N LEU A 25 -11.56 -2.91 -10.20
CA LEU A 25 -12.28 -1.92 -9.40
C LEU A 25 -13.78 -2.22 -9.34
N ASP A 26 -14.43 -2.51 -10.46
CA ASP A 26 -15.87 -2.64 -10.51
C ASP A 26 -16.39 -4.00 -10.00
N LYS A 27 -15.62 -5.09 -10.26
CA LYS A 27 -16.07 -6.46 -10.00
C LYS A 27 -15.42 -7.12 -8.79
N VAL A 28 -14.27 -6.62 -8.33
CA VAL A 28 -13.57 -7.15 -7.16
C VAL A 28 -13.65 -6.18 -5.99
N VAL A 29 -13.28 -4.91 -6.19
CA VAL A 29 -13.19 -3.93 -5.10
C VAL A 29 -14.55 -3.34 -4.73
N PHE A 30 -15.30 -2.85 -5.69
CA PHE A 30 -16.55 -2.11 -5.47
C PHE A 30 -17.81 -2.93 -5.78
N ARG A 31 -17.80 -4.20 -5.37
CA ARG A 31 -18.97 -5.08 -5.51
C ARG A 31 -19.95 -4.89 -4.34
N GLY A 32 -21.25 -5.01 -4.65
CA GLY A 32 -22.31 -4.92 -3.66
C GLY A 32 -22.40 -3.55 -2.99
N GLU A 33 -22.59 -3.50 -1.68
CA GLU A 33 -22.68 -2.25 -0.92
C GLU A 33 -21.43 -1.38 -1.06
N ALA A 34 -20.25 -2.00 -1.28
CA ALA A 34 -19.00 -1.27 -1.46
C ALA A 34 -19.03 -0.28 -2.65
N ALA A 35 -19.89 -0.51 -3.65
CA ALA A 35 -20.07 0.43 -4.75
C ALA A 35 -20.52 1.82 -4.28
N LYS A 36 -21.31 1.90 -3.20
CA LYS A 36 -21.78 3.16 -2.62
C LYS A 36 -20.68 3.92 -1.86
N TRP A 37 -19.59 3.24 -1.48
CA TRP A 37 -18.48 3.86 -0.71
C TRP A 37 -17.47 4.53 -1.62
N ARG A 38 -17.46 4.19 -2.91
CA ARG A 38 -16.47 4.66 -3.90
C ARG A 38 -16.35 6.18 -3.91
N ASP A 39 -17.47 6.87 -3.99
CA ASP A 39 -17.54 8.32 -4.16
C ASP A 39 -17.92 9.07 -2.86
N THR A 40 -17.76 8.41 -1.71
CA THR A 40 -18.00 9.07 -0.43
C THR A 40 -16.98 10.19 -0.20
N PRO A 41 -17.41 11.38 0.26
CA PRO A 41 -16.50 12.50 0.51
C PRO A 41 -15.39 12.14 1.49
N LEU A 42 -14.20 12.72 1.28
CA LEU A 42 -13.10 12.61 2.22
C LEU A 42 -13.45 13.36 3.51
N ARG A 43 -13.44 12.66 4.64
CA ARG A 43 -13.60 13.25 5.97
C ARG A 43 -12.31 13.00 6.76
N VAL A 44 -11.70 14.08 7.24
CA VAL A 44 -10.44 14.06 8.00
C VAL A 44 -10.59 14.88 9.27
N GLU A 45 -10.15 14.33 10.39
CA GLU A 45 -10.07 15.02 11.67
C GLU A 45 -8.62 15.01 12.14
N TRP A 46 -8.10 16.20 12.35
CA TRP A 46 -6.75 16.41 12.89
C TRP A 46 -6.82 16.47 14.41
N SER A 47 -5.82 15.90 15.08
CA SER A 47 -5.63 16.01 16.52
C SER A 47 -4.32 16.72 16.86
N ASP A 48 -3.67 16.32 17.94
CA ASP A 48 -2.41 16.94 18.39
C ASP A 48 -1.26 16.74 17.40
N THR A 49 -0.26 17.60 17.53
CA THR A 49 0.98 17.58 16.74
C THR A 49 2.17 17.39 17.68
N ILE A 50 3.09 16.51 17.33
CA ILE A 50 4.37 16.38 18.01
C ILE A 50 5.36 17.31 17.31
N GLU A 51 5.71 18.40 17.99
CA GLU A 51 6.64 19.43 17.53
C GLU A 51 8.04 19.24 18.15
N GLY A 52 8.99 20.10 17.76
CA GLY A 52 10.33 20.15 18.33
C GLY A 52 11.26 19.00 17.88
N LEU A 53 10.90 18.29 16.82
CA LEU A 53 11.71 17.23 16.25
C LEU A 53 12.76 17.81 15.27
N PRO A 54 13.89 17.10 15.05
CA PRO A 54 14.97 17.62 14.21
C PRO A 54 14.58 17.73 12.72
N GLY A 55 14.05 18.88 12.33
CA GLY A 55 13.71 19.21 10.95
C GLY A 55 12.34 18.73 10.46
N TYR A 56 11.56 18.06 11.28
CA TYR A 56 10.21 17.58 10.93
C TYR A 56 9.25 17.68 12.12
N ARG A 57 7.97 17.43 11.87
CA ARG A 57 6.92 17.26 12.87
C ARG A 57 6.01 16.09 12.52
N ILE A 58 5.26 15.60 13.50
CA ILE A 58 4.29 14.52 13.30
C ILE A 58 2.90 15.05 13.66
N ARG A 59 2.02 15.14 12.67
CA ARG A 59 0.62 15.51 12.87
C ARG A 59 -0.23 14.25 12.94
N LYS A 60 -1.00 14.12 13.98
CA LYS A 60 -1.93 13.02 14.16
C LYS A 60 -3.26 13.32 13.49
N LEU A 61 -3.84 12.33 12.84
CA LEU A 61 -5.14 12.46 12.20
C LEU A 61 -5.89 11.13 12.20
N ARG A 62 -7.19 11.22 12.02
CA ARG A 62 -8.01 10.10 11.60
C ARG A 62 -8.85 10.48 10.39
N PHE A 63 -9.15 9.53 9.55
CA PHE A 63 -9.98 9.77 8.38
C PHE A 63 -10.98 8.63 8.18
N GLU A 64 -12.10 8.93 7.58
CA GLU A 64 -13.15 7.96 7.33
C GLU A 64 -12.91 7.24 6.01
N ALA A 65 -12.48 5.97 6.06
CA ALA A 65 -12.25 5.16 4.85
C ALA A 65 -13.56 4.63 4.26
N VAL A 66 -14.42 4.10 5.11
CA VAL A 66 -15.80 3.66 4.81
C VAL A 66 -16.72 4.42 5.77
N PRO A 67 -17.97 4.73 5.43
CA PRO A 67 -18.88 5.45 6.32
C PRO A 67 -18.91 4.87 7.74
N GLY A 68 -18.58 5.70 8.73
CA GLY A 68 -18.45 5.32 10.15
C GLY A 68 -17.17 4.55 10.52
N TRP A 69 -16.29 4.26 9.58
CA TRP A 69 -15.02 3.58 9.86
C TRP A 69 -13.83 4.53 9.75
N TRP A 70 -13.36 4.99 10.90
CA TRP A 70 -12.24 5.91 11.02
C TRP A 70 -10.92 5.16 11.16
N ILE A 71 -9.95 5.55 10.35
CA ILE A 71 -8.59 5.00 10.31
C ILE A 71 -7.64 6.00 10.93
N PRO A 72 -6.84 5.62 11.95
CA PRO A 72 -5.83 6.50 12.51
C PRO A 72 -4.59 6.53 11.62
N ALA A 73 -3.98 7.71 11.49
CA ALA A 73 -2.78 7.91 10.69
C ALA A 73 -1.87 8.99 11.31
N LEU A 74 -0.61 9.01 10.84
CA LEU A 74 0.42 9.96 11.25
C LEU A 74 1.01 10.60 10.00
N LEU A 75 0.94 11.93 9.90
CA LEU A 75 1.59 12.68 8.85
C LEU A 75 2.92 13.22 9.35
N TYR A 76 4.00 12.75 8.74
CA TYR A 76 5.37 13.23 8.94
C TYR A 76 5.66 14.26 7.86
N GLU A 77 5.96 15.48 8.26
CA GLU A 77 6.24 16.56 7.31
C GLU A 77 7.41 17.45 7.79
N PRO A 78 8.19 18.03 6.87
CA PRO A 78 9.22 18.98 7.24
C PRO A 78 8.63 20.17 8.03
N THR A 79 9.36 20.68 9.04
CA THR A 79 8.94 21.89 9.76
C THR A 79 8.96 23.13 8.89
N LYS A 80 9.81 23.14 7.86
CA LYS A 80 9.87 24.23 6.86
C LYS A 80 9.52 23.64 5.50
N LEU A 81 8.35 23.97 4.99
CA LEU A 81 7.87 23.59 3.67
C LEU A 81 7.88 24.80 2.73
N SER A 82 8.49 24.64 1.58
CA SER A 82 8.46 25.62 0.49
C SER A 82 8.32 24.90 -0.84
N GLY A 83 7.49 25.44 -1.74
CA GLY A 83 7.24 24.85 -3.05
C GLY A 83 6.54 23.48 -2.98
N LYS A 84 6.56 22.78 -4.10
CA LYS A 84 5.94 21.45 -4.24
C LYS A 84 6.91 20.34 -3.80
N ARG A 85 6.40 19.39 -3.03
CA ARG A 85 7.15 18.29 -2.42
C ARG A 85 6.58 16.94 -2.80
N PRO A 86 7.42 15.93 -3.04
CA PRO A 86 6.93 14.56 -3.22
C PRO A 86 6.14 14.12 -1.99
N VAL A 87 5.14 13.29 -2.25
CA VAL A 87 4.32 12.68 -1.20
C VAL A 87 4.53 11.18 -1.17
N VAL A 88 4.50 10.59 0.02
CA VAL A 88 4.70 9.14 0.20
C VAL A 88 3.60 8.56 1.08
N LEU A 89 2.83 7.65 0.54
CA LEU A 89 1.92 6.81 1.31
C LEU A 89 2.70 5.60 1.84
N ASN A 90 2.84 5.53 3.16
CA ASN A 90 3.47 4.42 3.85
C ASN A 90 2.39 3.46 4.35
N VAL A 91 2.24 2.36 3.65
CA VAL A 91 1.29 1.30 4.00
C VAL A 91 1.97 0.22 4.83
N ASN A 92 1.21 -0.40 5.71
CA ASN A 92 1.74 -1.27 6.75
C ASN A 92 1.20 -2.70 6.62
N GLY A 93 1.95 -3.66 7.13
CA GLY A 93 1.57 -5.06 7.25
C GLY A 93 1.48 -5.49 8.70
N HIS A 94 1.56 -6.81 8.93
CA HIS A 94 1.42 -7.43 10.22
C HIS A 94 2.55 -7.01 11.17
N ASP A 95 2.17 -6.27 12.19
CA ASP A 95 3.04 -5.86 13.29
C ASP A 95 2.18 -5.42 14.46
N GLY A 96 2.36 -6.01 15.63
CA GLY A 96 1.55 -5.72 16.82
C GLY A 96 1.56 -4.23 17.22
N LYS A 97 2.64 -3.49 16.90
CA LYS A 97 2.72 -2.04 17.13
C LYS A 97 2.03 -1.22 16.02
N GLY A 98 1.54 -1.84 14.95
CA GLY A 98 0.90 -1.14 13.83
C GLY A 98 1.80 -0.06 13.23
N LYS A 99 1.24 1.15 13.02
CA LYS A 99 1.97 2.32 12.51
C LYS A 99 3.10 2.81 13.43
N ALA A 100 3.12 2.39 14.71
CA ALA A 100 4.13 2.79 15.70
C ALA A 100 5.38 1.89 15.69
N ALA A 101 5.46 0.86 14.85
CA ALA A 101 6.64 0.01 14.77
C ALA A 101 7.88 0.81 14.34
N ASP A 102 9.01 0.51 14.96
CA ASP A 102 10.24 1.28 14.87
C ASP A 102 10.70 1.53 13.42
N TYR A 103 10.78 0.47 12.60
CA TYR A 103 11.21 0.58 11.20
C TYR A 103 10.24 1.39 10.33
N LYS A 104 8.95 1.43 10.68
CA LYS A 104 7.93 2.24 10.00
C LYS A 104 8.11 3.71 10.32
N GLN A 105 8.39 4.03 11.58
CA GLN A 105 8.71 5.39 12.01
C GLN A 105 10.00 5.88 11.35
N ILE A 106 11.09 5.09 11.40
CA ILE A 106 12.38 5.45 10.78
C ILE A 106 12.19 5.76 9.29
N ARG A 107 11.43 4.95 8.56
CA ARG A 107 11.12 5.20 7.14
C ARG A 107 10.46 6.56 6.93
N CYS A 108 9.41 6.88 7.70
CA CYS A 108 8.68 8.14 7.59
C CYS A 108 9.53 9.34 8.02
N ILE A 109 10.32 9.22 9.09
CA ILE A 109 11.27 10.24 9.55
C ILE A 109 12.28 10.54 8.45
N ASN A 110 12.84 9.51 7.84
CA ASN A 110 13.80 9.63 6.75
C ASN A 110 13.21 10.34 5.52
N GLN A 111 11.96 10.06 5.19
CA GLN A 111 11.24 10.74 4.11
C GLN A 111 11.02 12.22 4.44
N ALA A 112 10.54 12.54 5.64
CA ALA A 112 10.32 13.91 6.07
C ALA A 112 11.62 14.73 6.14
N LYS A 113 12.72 14.17 6.64
CA LYS A 113 14.04 14.81 6.67
C LYS A 113 14.62 15.09 5.28
N ARG A 114 14.16 14.37 4.24
CA ARG A 114 14.47 14.63 2.83
C ARG A 114 13.51 15.61 2.15
N GLY A 115 12.66 16.27 2.93
CA GLY A 115 11.74 17.27 2.40
C GLY A 115 10.45 16.71 1.81
N MET A 116 10.12 15.44 2.04
CA MET A 116 8.89 14.81 1.55
C MET A 116 7.78 14.88 2.61
N ILE A 117 6.55 14.71 2.18
CA ILE A 117 5.37 14.60 3.04
C ILE A 117 4.97 13.13 3.10
N ALA A 118 5.06 12.50 4.27
CA ALA A 118 4.89 11.07 4.44
C ALA A 118 3.69 10.75 5.33
N LEU A 119 2.69 10.06 4.79
CA LEU A 119 1.53 9.57 5.55
C LEU A 119 1.74 8.10 5.93
N ASN A 120 1.67 7.81 7.22
CA ASN A 120 1.78 6.47 7.80
C ASN A 120 0.40 6.05 8.31
N VAL A 121 -0.27 5.17 7.59
CA VAL A 121 -1.63 4.73 7.91
C VAL A 121 -1.63 3.46 8.76
N GLU A 122 -2.62 3.32 9.66
CA GLU A 122 -2.76 2.08 10.43
C GLU A 122 -3.20 0.92 9.54
N TRP A 123 -2.67 -0.27 9.84
CA TRP A 123 -3.14 -1.50 9.22
C TRP A 123 -4.44 -1.97 9.89
N ILE A 124 -5.44 -2.32 9.08
CA ILE A 124 -6.71 -2.88 9.57
C ILE A 124 -6.45 -4.22 10.25
N GLY A 125 -6.73 -4.30 11.55
CA GLY A 125 -6.51 -5.50 12.37
C GLY A 125 -5.21 -5.51 13.18
N MET A 126 -4.36 -4.49 13.07
CA MET A 126 -3.12 -4.36 13.85
C MET A 126 -3.05 -3.03 14.60
N GLY A 127 -2.04 -2.84 15.44
CA GLY A 127 -1.88 -1.63 16.21
C GLY A 127 -3.12 -1.26 17.00
N GLN A 128 -3.68 -0.08 16.77
CA GLN A 128 -4.89 0.38 17.47
C GLN A 128 -6.16 -0.43 17.13
N PHE A 129 -6.14 -1.24 16.07
CA PHE A 129 -7.26 -2.12 15.72
C PHE A 129 -7.14 -3.52 16.27
N ALA A 130 -5.97 -3.96 16.77
CA ALA A 130 -5.71 -5.34 17.18
C ALA A 130 -6.69 -5.91 18.21
N SER A 131 -7.18 -5.07 19.15
CA SER A 131 -8.18 -5.47 20.14
C SER A 131 -9.63 -5.39 19.66
N ARG A 132 -9.87 -4.82 18.48
CA ARG A 132 -11.23 -4.53 17.97
C ARG A 132 -11.63 -5.47 16.84
N MET A 133 -10.69 -5.90 16.01
CA MET A 133 -10.96 -6.71 14.83
C MET A 133 -9.72 -7.47 14.35
N SER A 134 -9.96 -8.54 13.62
CA SER A 134 -8.95 -9.21 12.78
C SER A 134 -9.20 -8.86 11.31
N HIS A 135 -8.13 -8.72 10.50
CA HIS A 135 -8.26 -8.51 9.07
C HIS A 135 -8.94 -9.69 8.35
N TYR A 136 -8.84 -10.92 8.88
CA TYR A 136 -9.57 -12.07 8.33
C TYR A 136 -11.10 -11.92 8.37
N GLN A 137 -11.64 -11.06 9.23
CA GLN A 137 -13.09 -10.79 9.30
C GLN A 137 -13.64 -10.11 8.04
N MET A 138 -12.77 -9.67 7.12
CA MET A 138 -13.21 -9.17 5.82
C MET A 138 -14.09 -10.17 5.06
N ASN A 139 -13.84 -11.46 5.22
CA ASN A 139 -14.61 -12.51 4.57
C ASN A 139 -16.09 -12.53 4.99
N GLN A 140 -16.43 -11.97 6.15
CA GLN A 140 -17.83 -11.81 6.56
C GLN A 140 -18.60 -10.88 5.62
N MET A 141 -17.95 -9.87 5.09
CA MET A 141 -18.55 -8.98 4.09
C MET A 141 -18.73 -9.69 2.74
N ASP A 142 -17.75 -10.49 2.34
CA ASP A 142 -17.85 -11.29 1.11
C ASP A 142 -19.03 -12.27 1.17
N LEU A 143 -19.28 -12.90 2.33
CA LEU A 143 -20.45 -13.74 2.56
C LEU A 143 -21.78 -12.96 2.49
N CYS A 144 -21.76 -11.65 2.70
CA CYS A 144 -22.90 -10.76 2.54
C CYS A 144 -23.03 -10.18 1.13
N GLY A 145 -22.25 -10.66 0.16
CA GLY A 145 -22.29 -10.19 -1.23
C GLY A 145 -21.61 -8.83 -1.46
N THR A 146 -20.84 -8.35 -0.49
CA THR A 146 -20.10 -7.07 -0.55
C THR A 146 -18.60 -7.34 -0.47
N ALA A 147 -17.81 -6.59 -1.23
CA ALA A 147 -16.37 -6.82 -1.28
C ALA A 147 -15.68 -6.50 0.06
N GLY A 148 -15.15 -7.52 0.73
CA GLY A 148 -14.37 -7.37 1.96
C GLY A 148 -13.04 -6.65 1.75
N ILE A 149 -12.53 -6.60 0.52
CA ILE A 149 -11.32 -5.88 0.16
C ILE A 149 -11.50 -4.35 0.05
N ALA A 150 -12.73 -3.87 -0.11
CA ALA A 150 -13.01 -2.45 -0.33
C ALA A 150 -12.51 -1.54 0.80
N PRO A 151 -12.66 -1.85 2.10
CA PRO A 151 -12.09 -1.05 3.17
C PRO A 151 -10.56 -0.89 3.09
N PHE A 152 -9.83 -1.92 2.66
CA PHE A 152 -8.38 -1.82 2.44
C PHE A 152 -8.04 -0.87 1.28
N PHE A 153 -8.75 -1.02 0.16
CA PHE A 153 -8.54 -0.14 -0.98
C PHE A 153 -8.87 1.32 -0.64
N LEU A 154 -9.99 1.57 0.00
CA LEU A 154 -10.43 2.92 0.39
C LEU A 154 -9.51 3.54 1.45
N ASN A 155 -8.96 2.75 2.38
CA ASN A 155 -7.94 3.21 3.31
C ASN A 155 -6.74 3.82 2.54
N MET A 156 -6.26 3.12 1.54
CA MET A 156 -5.12 3.58 0.74
C MET A 156 -5.47 4.74 -0.19
N SER A 157 -6.59 4.64 -0.92
CA SER A 157 -7.02 5.66 -1.88
C SER A 157 -7.31 6.99 -1.19
N LYS A 158 -8.02 6.97 -0.05
CA LYS A 158 -8.26 8.18 0.75
C LYS A 158 -7.00 8.68 1.45
N GLY A 159 -6.04 7.80 1.77
CA GLY A 159 -4.71 8.20 2.18
C GLY A 159 -3.97 9.02 1.11
N LEU A 160 -4.10 8.64 -0.16
CA LEU A 160 -3.61 9.44 -1.30
C LEU A 160 -4.36 10.76 -1.44
N ASP A 161 -5.68 10.79 -1.23
CA ASP A 161 -6.47 12.03 -1.26
C ASP A 161 -5.96 13.02 -0.21
N ILE A 162 -5.69 12.55 1.02
CA ILE A 162 -5.15 13.38 2.11
C ILE A 162 -3.79 13.98 1.72
N LEU A 163 -2.90 13.14 1.19
CA LEU A 163 -1.58 13.59 0.75
C LEU A 163 -1.66 14.63 -0.36
N LEU A 164 -2.49 14.38 -1.37
CA LEU A 164 -2.63 15.26 -2.53
C LEU A 164 -3.42 16.55 -2.22
N ALA A 165 -4.24 16.54 -1.19
CA ALA A 165 -4.89 17.76 -0.67
C ALA A 165 -3.93 18.68 0.11
N HIS A 166 -2.73 18.21 0.45
CA HIS A 166 -1.74 19.03 1.14
C HIS A 166 -1.26 20.17 0.21
N PRO A 167 -1.22 21.43 0.65
CA PRO A 167 -0.91 22.59 -0.21
C PRO A 167 0.47 22.51 -0.89
N ASN A 168 1.41 21.81 -0.27
CA ASN A 168 2.75 21.60 -0.81
C ASN A 168 2.91 20.26 -1.56
N ALA A 169 1.85 19.46 -1.73
CA ALA A 169 1.96 18.21 -2.46
C ALA A 169 2.31 18.43 -3.93
N ASP A 170 3.18 17.58 -4.45
CA ASP A 170 3.47 17.46 -5.87
C ASP A 170 2.74 16.25 -6.45
N PRO A 171 1.68 16.44 -7.23
CA PRO A 171 0.91 15.32 -7.78
C PRO A 171 1.65 14.51 -8.83
N THR A 172 2.81 14.96 -9.29
CA THR A 172 3.65 14.23 -10.25
C THR A 172 4.70 13.34 -9.57
N ARG A 173 4.87 13.47 -8.25
CA ARG A 173 5.85 12.73 -7.44
C ARG A 173 5.18 12.07 -6.24
N VAL A 174 4.45 10.99 -6.51
CA VAL A 174 3.64 10.24 -5.54
C VAL A 174 4.21 8.83 -5.38
N ALA A 175 4.73 8.50 -4.21
CA ALA A 175 5.27 7.19 -3.92
C ALA A 175 4.38 6.39 -2.95
N VAL A 176 4.44 5.07 -3.06
CA VAL A 176 3.86 4.13 -2.09
C VAL A 176 4.91 3.08 -1.72
N ALA A 177 5.05 2.77 -0.43
CA ALA A 177 5.99 1.76 0.03
C ALA A 177 5.49 1.03 1.28
N GLY A 178 5.78 -0.28 1.35
CA GLY A 178 5.43 -1.11 2.50
C GLY A 178 6.03 -2.50 2.46
N LEU A 179 6.10 -3.16 3.62
CA LEU A 179 6.61 -4.52 3.80
C LEU A 179 5.46 -5.50 4.03
N SER A 180 5.58 -6.74 3.52
CA SER A 180 4.67 -7.83 3.82
C SER A 180 3.24 -7.50 3.37
N GLY A 181 2.24 -7.53 4.22
CA GLY A 181 0.92 -6.98 3.91
C GLY A 181 0.97 -5.53 3.39
N GLY A 182 1.96 -4.72 3.83
CA GLY A 182 2.23 -3.40 3.25
C GLY A 182 2.81 -3.47 1.83
N GLY A 183 3.60 -4.49 1.52
CA GLY A 183 4.09 -4.74 0.16
C GLY A 183 2.93 -5.14 -0.76
N TRP A 184 2.02 -5.99 -0.26
CA TRP A 184 0.78 -6.29 -0.96
C TRP A 184 -0.07 -5.02 -1.17
N GLN A 185 -0.29 -4.21 -0.15
CA GLN A 185 -1.00 -2.95 -0.28
C GLN A 185 -0.35 -2.05 -1.34
N THR A 186 0.99 -1.99 -1.33
CA THR A 186 1.74 -1.18 -2.29
C THR A 186 1.44 -1.59 -3.72
N ILE A 187 1.55 -2.87 -4.08
CA ILE A 187 1.26 -3.30 -5.45
C ILE A 187 -0.22 -3.11 -5.79
N PHE A 188 -1.13 -3.41 -4.85
CA PHE A 188 -2.55 -3.33 -5.10
C PHE A 188 -3.01 -1.91 -5.38
N ILE A 189 -2.68 -0.94 -4.52
CA ILE A 189 -3.05 0.47 -4.76
C ILE A 189 -2.31 1.05 -5.96
N SER A 190 -1.01 0.78 -6.10
CA SER A 190 -0.21 1.39 -7.17
C SER A 190 -0.62 0.91 -8.57
N SER A 191 -1.11 -0.32 -8.72
CA SER A 191 -1.65 -0.80 -9.99
C SER A 191 -3.02 -0.22 -10.31
N LEU A 192 -3.85 0.03 -9.31
CA LEU A 192 -5.26 0.44 -9.48
C LEU A 192 -5.47 1.96 -9.43
N ASP A 193 -4.58 2.71 -8.78
CA ASP A 193 -4.64 4.17 -8.69
C ASP A 193 -3.50 4.80 -9.49
N GLU A 194 -3.84 5.43 -10.60
CA GLU A 194 -2.86 6.00 -11.55
C GLU A 194 -2.13 7.22 -11.02
N ARG A 195 -2.57 7.80 -9.90
CA ARG A 195 -1.87 8.92 -9.24
C ARG A 195 -0.52 8.49 -8.66
N VAL A 196 -0.32 7.19 -8.37
CA VAL A 196 0.96 6.67 -7.88
C VAL A 196 1.97 6.61 -9.00
N THR A 197 3.10 7.31 -8.85
CA THR A 197 4.16 7.39 -9.87
C THR A 197 5.40 6.56 -9.53
N LEU A 198 5.55 6.13 -8.26
CA LEU A 198 6.62 5.26 -7.80
C LEU A 198 6.08 4.25 -6.78
N ALA A 199 6.35 2.96 -7.00
CA ALA A 199 5.97 1.88 -6.09
C ALA A 199 7.19 1.12 -5.58
N ASN A 200 7.26 0.88 -4.25
CA ASN A 200 8.23 -0.04 -3.67
C ASN A 200 7.54 -1.09 -2.77
N PRO A 201 6.97 -2.13 -3.34
CA PRO A 201 6.52 -3.28 -2.59
C PRO A 201 7.72 -4.09 -2.08
N VAL A 202 7.74 -4.40 -0.78
CA VAL A 202 8.78 -5.18 -0.14
C VAL A 202 8.21 -6.50 0.37
N ALA A 203 8.64 -7.64 -0.21
CA ALA A 203 8.28 -9.00 0.19
C ALA A 203 6.78 -9.16 0.54
N GLY A 204 5.89 -8.76 -0.37
CA GLY A 204 4.46 -8.66 -0.08
C GLY A 204 3.55 -9.48 -0.97
N TYR A 205 4.06 -10.05 -2.06
CA TYR A 205 3.24 -10.81 -3.00
C TYR A 205 4.08 -11.69 -3.93
N SER A 206 3.43 -12.68 -4.50
CA SER A 206 3.89 -13.48 -5.63
C SER A 206 2.71 -13.79 -6.54
N SER A 207 2.94 -14.37 -7.72
CA SER A 207 1.85 -14.76 -8.62
C SER A 207 0.98 -15.85 -8.01
N PHE A 208 -0.27 -15.95 -8.39
CA PHE A 208 -1.14 -17.06 -7.97
C PHE A 208 -0.57 -18.42 -8.38
N LYS A 209 0.06 -18.51 -9.57
CA LYS A 209 0.74 -19.73 -10.03
C LYS A 209 1.92 -20.11 -9.11
N THR A 210 2.65 -19.09 -8.60
CA THR A 210 3.72 -19.28 -7.62
C THR A 210 3.16 -19.79 -6.29
N ARG A 211 2.10 -19.18 -5.79
CA ARG A 211 1.43 -19.56 -4.53
C ARG A 211 0.92 -21.00 -4.53
N ALA A 212 0.41 -21.46 -5.67
CA ALA A 212 -0.01 -22.84 -5.82
C ALA A 212 1.13 -23.86 -5.65
N ARG A 213 2.37 -23.46 -5.90
CA ARG A 213 3.57 -24.29 -5.76
C ARG A 213 4.31 -24.09 -4.44
N HIS A 214 4.15 -22.91 -3.83
CA HIS A 214 4.83 -22.49 -2.61
C HIS A 214 3.79 -22.04 -1.59
N GLY A 215 3.27 -22.99 -0.81
CA GLY A 215 2.15 -22.73 0.12
C GLY A 215 2.42 -21.65 1.17
N MET A 216 3.68 -21.37 1.50
CA MET A 216 4.04 -20.24 2.38
C MET A 216 3.70 -18.87 1.77
N ASP A 217 3.60 -18.79 0.44
CA ASP A 217 3.22 -17.57 -0.27
C ASP A 217 1.70 -17.39 -0.41
N LEU A 218 0.90 -18.28 0.15
CA LEU A 218 -0.56 -18.22 0.03
C LEU A 218 -1.09 -16.85 0.49
N GLY A 219 -0.48 -16.31 1.53
CA GLY A 219 -0.85 -15.01 2.08
C GLY A 219 -2.15 -15.06 2.87
N ASP A 220 -2.61 -13.90 3.26
CA ASP A 220 -3.85 -13.72 4.02
C ASP A 220 -5.05 -13.43 3.10
N SER A 221 -6.24 -13.35 3.67
CA SER A 221 -7.49 -13.15 2.92
C SER A 221 -7.45 -11.93 2.00
N GLU A 222 -6.88 -10.82 2.46
CA GLU A 222 -6.77 -9.59 1.67
C GLU A 222 -5.79 -9.74 0.49
N GLN A 223 -4.81 -10.64 0.61
CA GLN A 223 -3.84 -10.90 -0.46
C GLN A 223 -4.38 -11.86 -1.53
N THR A 224 -5.53 -12.45 -1.28
CA THR A 224 -6.29 -13.30 -2.21
C THR A 224 -7.75 -12.83 -2.30
N PRO A 225 -8.00 -11.55 -2.72
CA PRO A 225 -9.36 -11.03 -2.79
C PRO A 225 -10.26 -11.93 -3.64
N ASN A 226 -11.49 -12.12 -3.19
CA ASN A 226 -12.46 -12.91 -3.92
C ASN A 226 -12.58 -12.43 -5.36
N ASP A 227 -12.54 -13.38 -6.30
CA ASP A 227 -12.67 -13.17 -7.74
C ASP A 227 -11.51 -12.44 -8.43
N LEU A 228 -10.48 -11.95 -7.73
CA LEU A 228 -9.34 -11.30 -8.38
C LEU A 228 -8.71 -12.22 -9.45
N ALA A 229 -8.55 -13.50 -9.13
CA ALA A 229 -7.96 -14.49 -10.03
C ALA A 229 -8.77 -14.76 -11.32
N LEU A 230 -10.01 -14.29 -11.41
CA LEU A 230 -10.81 -14.34 -12.64
C LEU A 230 -10.41 -13.25 -13.64
N TYR A 231 -9.89 -12.12 -13.14
CA TYR A 231 -9.60 -10.92 -13.94
C TYR A 231 -8.12 -10.66 -14.12
N ALA A 232 -7.28 -10.96 -13.11
CA ALA A 232 -5.85 -10.70 -13.15
C ALA A 232 -5.08 -11.61 -12.19
N ASP A 233 -3.76 -11.71 -12.43
CA ASP A 233 -2.76 -12.20 -11.49
C ASP A 233 -1.89 -11.03 -11.04
N TYR A 234 -1.08 -11.21 -10.02
CA TYR A 234 -0.10 -10.22 -9.57
C TYR A 234 0.99 -9.92 -10.61
N THR A 235 1.21 -10.81 -11.57
CA THR A 235 2.01 -10.55 -12.78
C THR A 235 1.41 -9.41 -13.60
N HIS A 236 0.08 -9.41 -13.77
CA HIS A 236 -0.65 -8.32 -14.45
C HIS A 236 -0.54 -7.02 -13.65
N LEU A 237 -0.78 -7.06 -12.32
CA LEU A 237 -0.67 -5.88 -11.46
C LEU A 237 0.73 -5.27 -11.51
N THR A 238 1.78 -6.11 -11.58
CA THR A 238 3.16 -5.62 -11.72
C THR A 238 3.40 -4.96 -13.08
N ALA A 239 2.90 -5.57 -14.15
CA ALA A 239 3.00 -5.01 -15.50
C ALA A 239 2.20 -3.71 -15.67
N MET A 240 1.09 -3.53 -14.94
CA MET A 240 0.30 -2.29 -14.91
C MET A 240 1.08 -1.07 -14.39
N LEU A 241 2.28 -1.25 -13.84
CA LEU A 241 3.17 -0.17 -13.46
C LEU A 241 4.08 0.33 -14.60
N ALA A 242 3.98 -0.22 -15.81
CA ALA A 242 4.98 -0.08 -16.87
C ALA A 242 5.24 1.36 -17.38
N ASN A 243 4.25 2.26 -17.26
CA ASN A 243 4.44 3.69 -17.59
C ASN A 243 4.93 4.54 -16.40
N ARG A 244 5.25 3.90 -15.26
CA ARG A 244 5.65 4.51 -13.99
C ARG A 244 6.96 3.90 -13.48
N SER A 245 7.28 4.03 -12.21
CA SER A 245 8.52 3.53 -11.62
C SER A 245 8.23 2.48 -10.56
N ALA A 246 8.92 1.35 -10.60
CA ALA A 246 8.75 0.25 -9.66
C ALA A 246 10.10 -0.29 -9.17
N LEU A 247 10.26 -0.39 -7.85
CA LEU A 247 11.35 -1.09 -7.19
C LEU A 247 10.77 -2.32 -6.48
N LEU A 248 10.96 -3.51 -7.04
CA LEU A 248 10.54 -4.76 -6.41
C LEU A 248 11.64 -5.23 -5.47
N THR A 249 11.34 -5.23 -4.17
CA THR A 249 12.29 -5.64 -3.14
C THR A 249 11.85 -6.95 -2.51
N ASN A 250 12.74 -7.94 -2.46
CA ASN A 250 12.52 -9.22 -1.80
C ASN A 250 13.71 -9.60 -0.92
N ASN A 251 13.53 -10.56 -0.01
CA ASN A 251 14.57 -11.06 0.86
C ASN A 251 14.98 -12.47 0.44
N ALA A 252 16.29 -12.75 0.44
CA ALA A 252 16.84 -14.00 -0.10
C ALA A 252 16.46 -15.23 0.73
N TYR A 253 16.39 -15.07 2.06
CA TYR A 253 16.14 -16.14 3.03
C TYR A 253 14.86 -15.89 3.83
N ASP A 254 13.87 -15.32 3.18
CA ASP A 254 12.58 -15.01 3.81
C ASP A 254 11.85 -16.30 4.16
N LYS A 255 11.72 -16.57 5.46
CA LYS A 255 11.04 -17.74 5.99
C LYS A 255 9.56 -17.49 6.30
N CYS A 256 9.13 -16.24 6.19
CA CYS A 256 7.71 -15.89 6.35
C CYS A 256 6.95 -16.20 5.07
N CYS A 257 7.34 -15.53 3.98
CA CYS A 257 6.62 -15.59 2.71
C CYS A 257 7.38 -14.83 1.62
N PHE A 258 7.08 -15.10 0.36
CA PHE A 258 7.57 -14.35 -0.81
C PHE A 258 9.10 -14.30 -0.92
N THR A 259 9.77 -15.45 -0.65
CA THR A 259 11.22 -15.59 -0.82
C THR A 259 11.63 -15.19 -2.25
N ALA A 260 12.70 -14.39 -2.36
CA ALA A 260 13.13 -13.80 -3.63
C ALA A 260 13.26 -14.82 -4.77
N GLY A 261 13.82 -16.01 -4.49
CA GLY A 261 14.16 -17.01 -5.51
C GLY A 261 12.97 -17.55 -6.31
N HIS A 262 11.77 -17.56 -5.75
CA HIS A 262 10.57 -18.04 -6.45
C HIS A 262 9.50 -16.96 -6.65
N ALA A 263 9.45 -15.94 -5.78
CA ALA A 263 8.45 -14.89 -5.88
C ALA A 263 8.78 -13.87 -6.98
N LEU A 264 10.04 -13.45 -7.08
CA LEU A 264 10.45 -12.34 -7.93
C LEU A 264 10.51 -12.68 -9.44
N PRO A 265 11.10 -13.82 -9.89
CA PRO A 265 11.30 -14.08 -11.32
C PRO A 265 10.01 -14.00 -12.15
N PRO A 266 8.88 -14.65 -11.81
CA PRO A 266 7.67 -14.57 -12.62
C PRO A 266 7.11 -13.16 -12.77
N LEU A 267 7.30 -12.30 -11.75
CA LEU A 267 6.85 -10.91 -11.78
C LEU A 267 7.68 -10.09 -12.78
N ILE A 268 9.01 -10.30 -12.78
CA ILE A 268 9.93 -9.63 -13.71
C ILE A 268 9.73 -10.12 -15.14
N GLU A 269 9.60 -11.43 -15.33
CA GLU A 269 9.36 -12.03 -16.65
C GLU A 269 8.10 -11.47 -17.30
N ALA A 270 7.05 -11.23 -16.53
CA ALA A 270 5.81 -10.66 -17.02
C ALA A 270 5.91 -9.12 -17.26
N ALA A 271 6.54 -8.38 -16.35
CA ALA A 271 6.53 -6.92 -16.39
C ALA A 271 7.61 -6.32 -17.30
N ALA A 272 8.81 -6.92 -17.37
CA ALA A 272 9.93 -6.33 -18.08
C ALA A 272 9.68 -6.08 -19.59
N PRO A 273 9.03 -6.99 -20.34
CA PRO A 273 8.68 -6.72 -21.74
C PRO A 273 7.76 -5.50 -21.87
N ILE A 274 6.79 -5.36 -20.98
CA ILE A 274 5.83 -4.26 -20.99
C ILE A 274 6.51 -2.92 -20.68
N PHE A 275 7.39 -2.89 -19.65
CA PHE A 275 8.21 -1.71 -19.38
C PHE A 275 9.07 -1.31 -20.58
N SER A 276 9.59 -2.31 -21.33
CA SER A 276 10.36 -2.06 -22.55
C SER A 276 9.51 -1.43 -23.67
N LEU A 277 8.25 -1.86 -23.84
CA LEU A 277 7.33 -1.26 -24.82
C LEU A 277 7.06 0.23 -24.51
N HIS A 278 7.09 0.62 -23.24
CA HIS A 278 6.96 2.03 -22.80
C HIS A 278 8.29 2.80 -22.84
N GLY A 279 9.41 2.18 -23.24
CA GLY A 279 10.73 2.81 -23.16
C GLY A 279 11.20 3.07 -21.72
N ARG A 280 10.66 2.33 -20.74
CA ARG A 280 10.90 2.57 -19.32
C ARG A 280 11.52 1.37 -18.59
N ARG A 281 12.27 0.52 -19.32
CA ARG A 281 12.86 -0.69 -18.76
C ARG A 281 13.73 -0.41 -17.51
N ASP A 282 14.45 0.69 -17.48
CA ASP A 282 15.34 1.08 -16.38
C ASP A 282 14.58 1.57 -15.12
N PHE A 283 13.29 1.83 -15.26
CA PHE A 283 12.42 2.19 -14.15
C PHE A 283 11.72 0.97 -13.50
N LEU A 284 11.93 -0.23 -14.01
CA LEU A 284 11.65 -1.48 -13.33
C LEU A 284 12.94 -2.00 -12.69
N ARG A 285 13.11 -1.73 -11.41
CA ARG A 285 14.28 -2.17 -10.65
C ARG A 285 13.93 -3.28 -9.68
N THR A 286 14.95 -4.05 -9.31
CA THR A 286 14.84 -5.12 -8.32
C THR A 286 15.92 -4.97 -7.27
N HIS A 287 15.61 -5.37 -6.05
CA HIS A 287 16.59 -5.52 -4.99
C HIS A 287 16.33 -6.81 -4.23
N ILE A 288 17.37 -7.58 -3.98
CA ILE A 288 17.33 -8.78 -3.13
C ILE A 288 18.23 -8.54 -1.93
N ASN A 289 17.63 -8.45 -0.75
CA ASN A 289 18.37 -8.34 0.50
C ASN A 289 18.92 -9.70 0.91
N PHE A 290 20.25 -9.78 1.09
CA PHE A 290 20.97 -10.96 1.57
C PHE A 290 21.41 -10.83 3.03
N LYS A 291 21.41 -9.61 3.60
CA LYS A 291 21.85 -9.34 4.98
C LYS A 291 20.83 -8.42 5.69
N PRO A 292 20.03 -8.97 6.58
CA PRO A 292 20.01 -10.35 7.08
C PRO A 292 19.35 -11.35 6.10
N GLY A 293 18.70 -10.91 5.04
CA GLY A 293 17.97 -11.74 4.07
C GLY A 293 16.66 -12.33 4.59
N THR A 294 16.34 -12.15 5.86
CA THR A 294 15.08 -12.56 6.48
C THR A 294 13.97 -11.56 6.20
N HIS A 295 12.73 -11.84 6.62
CA HIS A 295 11.58 -10.95 6.42
C HIS A 295 11.79 -9.60 7.11
N ASN A 296 12.14 -8.54 6.35
CA ASN A 296 12.47 -7.24 6.92
C ASN A 296 12.30 -6.07 5.94
N PHE A 297 12.15 -4.86 6.51
CA PHE A 297 12.36 -3.59 5.82
C PHE A 297 13.45 -2.81 6.59
N GLY A 298 14.60 -3.47 6.75
CA GLY A 298 15.79 -2.95 7.45
C GLY A 298 16.51 -1.87 6.64
N VAL A 299 17.68 -1.47 7.14
CA VAL A 299 18.49 -0.38 6.57
C VAL A 299 18.77 -0.60 5.09
N ASP A 300 19.22 -1.80 4.69
CA ASP A 300 19.55 -2.10 3.31
C ASP A 300 18.36 -1.89 2.38
N ASN A 301 17.20 -2.47 2.71
CA ASN A 301 15.98 -2.31 1.92
C ASN A 301 15.48 -0.84 1.88
N ARG A 302 15.53 -0.13 3.01
CA ARG A 302 15.14 1.28 3.07
C ARG A 302 16.08 2.16 2.25
N GLN A 303 17.37 1.87 2.29
CA GLN A 303 18.37 2.61 1.54
C GLN A 303 18.18 2.47 0.02
N GLN A 304 17.77 1.29 -0.46
CA GLN A 304 17.39 1.12 -1.87
C GLN A 304 16.17 1.97 -2.25
N LEU A 305 15.18 2.06 -1.37
CA LEU A 305 14.05 2.98 -1.58
C LEU A 305 14.52 4.44 -1.69
N TYR A 306 15.40 4.90 -0.79
CA TYR A 306 15.87 6.30 -0.81
C TYR A 306 16.69 6.60 -2.08
N ARG A 307 17.54 5.67 -2.52
CA ARG A 307 18.28 5.76 -3.77
C ARG A 307 17.33 5.85 -4.97
N PHE A 308 16.34 4.96 -5.01
CA PHE A 308 15.38 4.94 -6.09
C PHE A 308 14.52 6.22 -6.15
N ILE A 309 14.09 6.73 -4.99
CA ILE A 309 13.43 8.04 -4.89
C ILE A 309 14.35 9.15 -5.40
N GLY A 310 15.62 9.15 -5.02
CA GLY A 310 16.60 10.10 -5.50
C GLY A 310 16.73 10.11 -7.02
N ASP A 311 16.85 8.93 -7.60
CA ASP A 311 17.03 8.78 -9.06
C ASP A 311 15.77 9.13 -9.85
N VAL A 312 14.58 8.93 -9.30
CA VAL A 312 13.30 9.15 -10.00
C VAL A 312 12.72 10.55 -9.72
N PHE A 313 12.75 11.02 -8.47
CA PHE A 313 12.12 12.28 -8.08
C PHE A 313 13.08 13.46 -8.03
N TYR A 314 14.38 13.19 -7.98
CA TYR A 314 15.45 14.18 -7.86
C TYR A 314 16.62 13.85 -8.79
N PRO A 315 16.38 13.59 -10.10
CA PRO A 315 17.43 13.09 -11.01
C PRO A 315 18.59 14.09 -11.17
N ASP A 316 18.31 15.39 -11.09
CA ASP A 316 19.29 16.46 -11.27
C ASP A 316 19.89 16.98 -9.96
N ASP A 317 19.36 16.52 -8.80
CA ASP A 317 19.85 16.91 -7.47
C ASP A 317 20.98 15.97 -7.03
N LYS A 318 22.23 16.44 -7.24
CA LYS A 318 23.43 15.69 -6.84
C LYS A 318 23.62 15.64 -5.31
N ASP A 319 23.03 16.58 -4.59
CA ASP A 319 23.14 16.69 -3.15
C ASP A 319 22.02 15.93 -2.41
N PHE A 320 21.07 15.33 -3.15
CA PHE A 320 20.03 14.50 -2.54
C PHE A 320 20.66 13.37 -1.75
N ASN A 321 20.41 13.34 -0.45
CA ASN A 321 20.94 12.30 0.44
C ASN A 321 20.28 10.95 0.15
N ARG A 322 21.04 10.02 -0.41
CA ARG A 322 20.64 8.65 -0.77
C ARG A 322 20.86 7.63 0.34
N ASP A 323 21.62 8.01 1.38
CA ASP A 323 21.95 7.12 2.49
C ASP A 323 21.00 7.31 3.67
N GLU A 324 20.75 6.25 4.46
CA GLU A 324 19.86 6.34 5.61
C GLU A 324 20.36 7.36 6.63
N ILE A 325 19.46 8.25 7.06
CA ILE A 325 19.71 9.19 8.14
C ILE A 325 19.40 8.48 9.46
N LEU A 326 20.40 8.35 10.33
CA LEU A 326 20.22 7.74 11.65
C LEU A 326 19.12 8.43 12.43
N SER A 327 18.08 7.70 12.82
CA SER A 327 16.87 8.25 13.43
C SER A 327 16.31 7.37 14.57
N GLU A 328 17.07 6.40 15.04
CA GLU A 328 16.64 5.46 16.08
C GLU A 328 16.33 6.15 17.40
N LYS A 329 17.04 7.25 17.73
CA LYS A 329 16.82 8.06 18.94
C LYS A 329 15.57 8.95 18.85
N GLU A 330 14.94 9.04 17.70
CA GLU A 330 13.77 9.88 17.43
C GLU A 330 12.45 9.10 17.47
N ILE A 331 12.53 7.77 17.59
CA ILE A 331 11.37 6.89 17.68
C ILE A 331 10.51 7.26 18.88
N LYS A 332 9.21 7.37 18.65
CA LYS A 332 8.20 7.61 19.67
C LYS A 332 7.62 6.30 20.19
N THR A 333 7.20 6.33 21.45
CA THR A 333 6.49 5.18 22.03
C THR A 333 5.12 4.99 21.37
N TYR A 334 4.57 3.78 21.50
CA TYR A 334 3.22 3.49 21.01
C TYR A 334 2.20 4.49 21.54
N ASP A 335 2.23 4.78 22.85
CA ASP A 335 1.28 5.68 23.51
C ASP A 335 1.37 7.12 22.99
N GLN A 336 2.58 7.59 22.69
CA GLN A 336 2.79 8.92 22.10
C GLN A 336 2.17 9.03 20.69
N LEU A 337 1.97 7.92 19.99
CA LEU A 337 1.46 7.87 18.61
C LEU A 337 0.00 7.42 18.52
N ILE A 338 -0.68 7.22 19.64
CA ILE A 338 -2.11 6.93 19.65
C ILE A 338 -2.89 8.12 19.06
N VAL A 339 -3.87 7.78 18.23
CA VAL A 339 -4.85 8.72 17.69
C VAL A 339 -6.22 8.31 18.23
N PRO A 340 -6.97 9.22 18.88
CA PRO A 340 -8.29 8.89 19.41
C PRO A 340 -9.25 8.41 18.32
N LEU A 341 -9.96 7.32 18.58
CA LEU A 341 -10.98 6.77 17.70
C LEU A 341 -12.36 6.80 18.38
N PRO A 342 -13.46 6.96 17.61
CA PRO A 342 -14.81 6.85 18.14
C PRO A 342 -15.03 5.50 18.84
N LYS A 343 -15.85 5.50 19.89
CA LYS A 343 -16.20 4.25 20.61
C LYS A 343 -16.98 3.30 19.72
N ASP A 344 -17.84 3.85 18.87
CA ASP A 344 -18.71 3.18 17.90
C ASP A 344 -18.07 3.04 16.51
N ASN A 345 -16.73 3.16 16.42
CA ASN A 345 -16.01 2.98 15.15
C ASN A 345 -16.37 1.64 14.50
N GLN A 346 -16.75 1.66 13.25
CA GLN A 346 -17.15 0.47 12.50
C GLN A 346 -16.00 -0.56 12.40
N THR A 347 -16.37 -1.79 12.17
CA THR A 347 -15.50 -2.95 11.96
C THR A 347 -16.06 -3.79 10.81
N PHE A 348 -15.32 -4.76 10.30
CA PHE A 348 -15.87 -5.75 9.35
C PHE A 348 -17.15 -6.41 9.90
N ASN A 349 -17.12 -6.82 11.19
CA ASN A 349 -18.25 -7.48 11.81
C ASN A 349 -19.48 -6.58 11.91
N THR A 350 -19.32 -5.32 12.33
CA THR A 350 -20.48 -4.41 12.48
C THR A 350 -21.10 -4.08 11.14
N ILE A 351 -20.29 -3.92 10.09
CA ILE A 351 -20.80 -3.70 8.73
C ILE A 351 -21.51 -4.96 8.23
N ALA A 352 -20.92 -6.14 8.38
CA ALA A 352 -21.52 -7.40 7.96
C ALA A 352 -22.88 -7.64 8.67
N LEU A 353 -22.99 -7.38 9.97
CA LEU A 353 -24.24 -7.46 10.72
C LEU A 353 -25.31 -6.48 10.22
N GLY A 354 -24.89 -5.30 9.74
CA GLY A 354 -25.79 -4.36 9.07
C GLY A 354 -26.31 -4.90 7.73
N LEU A 355 -25.42 -5.50 6.94
CA LEU A 355 -25.73 -6.05 5.62
C LEU A 355 -26.66 -7.27 5.66
N ILE A 356 -26.47 -8.15 6.64
CA ILE A 356 -27.31 -9.37 6.83
C ILE A 356 -28.80 -9.04 6.90
N LYS A 357 -29.18 -7.89 7.45
CA LYS A 357 -30.58 -7.47 7.56
C LYS A 357 -31.26 -7.30 6.19
N ASN A 358 -30.50 -7.05 5.16
CA ASN A 358 -30.98 -6.80 3.81
C ASN A 358 -30.81 -8.01 2.88
N LEU A 359 -30.28 -9.12 3.36
CA LEU A 359 -30.13 -10.33 2.54
C LEU A 359 -31.48 -10.98 2.26
N PRO A 360 -31.66 -11.62 1.11
CA PRO A 360 -32.84 -12.41 0.80
C PRO A 360 -33.07 -13.46 1.89
N LYS A 361 -34.29 -13.52 2.41
CA LYS A 361 -34.63 -14.59 3.37
C LYS A 361 -34.81 -15.89 2.58
N PRO A 362 -34.36 -17.06 3.14
CA PRO A 362 -34.64 -18.34 2.52
C PRO A 362 -36.15 -18.51 2.35
N GLN A 363 -36.59 -18.84 1.14
CA GLN A 363 -37.94 -19.37 0.95
C GLN A 363 -37.92 -20.79 1.50
N ILE A 364 -38.46 -20.97 2.69
CA ILE A 364 -38.74 -22.29 3.24
C ILE A 364 -39.99 -22.78 2.48
N GLY A 365 -39.77 -23.66 1.51
CA GLY A 365 -40.80 -24.41 0.83
C GLY A 365 -41.39 -25.49 1.72
#